data_cc7de2f324f6a654c340e85a000d2d3a
#
_entry.id   cc7de2f324f6a654c340e85a000d2d3a
#
_cell.length_a   1.000
_cell.length_b   1.000
_cell.length_c   1.000
_cell.angle_alpha   90.00
_cell.angle_beta   90.00
_cell.angle_gamma   90.00
#
_symmetry.space_group_name_H-M   'P 1'
#
loop_
_entity.id
_entity.type
_entity.pdbx_description
1 polymer ?
#
loop_
_entity_poly.entity_id
_entity_poly.type
_entity_poly.pdbx_seq_one_letter_code
_entity_poly.pdbx_strand_id
1 'polypeptide(L)'
;MNILIPMAGEGSRFKVCGYEHPKPLIEIDGKPMIQLAVETLGLEGKYIFVIREYDNKELTSRLENLLKSIKKDCIIVKTSTLTKGSTATCLLAKKYFNDNEKLIITNCDQLMHWDSKRFQNFIDDNSDLDGIAITYDSLNEKNSFVKLDNNGYASLFKEKERISDKALIGLHYWKQGKDFVSSAERMINQNNLSQNEYYIAPTYNYLIN
;
A
#
# COMPACT_ATOMS: atom_id res chain seq x y z
N MET A 1 4.05 10.51 11.27
CA MET A 1 3.35 9.83 10.15
C MET A 1 3.95 8.45 9.94
N ASN A 2 3.13 7.42 9.83
CA ASN A 2 3.54 6.05 9.51
C ASN A 2 3.45 5.81 7.99
N ILE A 3 4.42 5.12 7.41
CA ILE A 3 4.44 4.74 5.98
C ILE A 3 4.56 3.22 5.91
N LEU A 4 3.49 2.56 5.50
CA LEU A 4 3.37 1.10 5.46
C LEU A 4 3.51 0.59 4.04
N ILE A 5 4.40 -0.37 3.82
CA ILE A 5 4.63 -1.00 2.53
C ILE A 5 4.43 -2.52 2.67
N PRO A 6 3.23 -3.03 2.31
CA PRO A 6 2.98 -4.47 2.27
C PRO A 6 3.64 -5.09 1.04
N MET A 7 4.59 -6.01 1.26
CA MET A 7 5.33 -6.65 0.17
C MET A 7 5.60 -8.13 0.41
N ALA A 8 4.70 -8.80 1.15
CA ALA A 8 4.78 -10.23 1.42
C ALA A 8 4.10 -11.12 0.36
N GLY A 9 3.59 -10.55 -0.73
CA GLY A 9 2.94 -11.28 -1.82
C GLY A 9 3.90 -12.17 -2.61
N GLU A 10 3.35 -13.14 -3.35
CA GLU A 10 4.17 -14.10 -4.12
C GLU A 10 4.92 -13.49 -5.31
N GLY A 11 4.43 -12.39 -5.87
CA GLY A 11 4.97 -11.85 -7.12
C GLY A 11 4.79 -12.78 -8.32
N SER A 12 3.74 -13.59 -8.33
CA SER A 12 3.51 -14.67 -9.30
C SER A 12 3.64 -14.25 -10.77
N ARG A 13 3.16 -13.03 -11.11
CA ARG A 13 3.29 -12.46 -12.46
C ARG A 13 4.76 -12.30 -12.89
N PHE A 14 5.63 -11.88 -11.98
CA PHE A 14 7.06 -11.74 -12.26
C PHE A 14 7.74 -13.11 -12.41
N LYS A 15 7.35 -14.10 -11.60
CA LYS A 15 7.84 -15.47 -11.73
C LYS A 15 7.47 -16.07 -13.10
N VAL A 16 6.23 -15.88 -13.56
CA VAL A 16 5.79 -16.32 -14.89
C VAL A 16 6.59 -15.64 -16.02
N CYS A 17 7.01 -14.39 -15.82
CA CYS A 17 7.89 -13.68 -16.76
C CYS A 17 9.38 -14.04 -16.65
N GLY A 18 9.74 -15.05 -15.84
CA GLY A 18 11.13 -15.54 -15.74
C GLY A 18 12.03 -14.80 -14.76
N TYR A 19 11.49 -13.91 -13.92
CA TYR A 19 12.27 -13.27 -12.87
C TYR A 19 12.55 -14.25 -11.73
N GLU A 20 13.84 -14.49 -11.44
CA GLU A 20 14.29 -15.40 -10.38
C GLU A 20 14.22 -14.78 -8.98
N HIS A 21 14.42 -13.48 -8.90
CA HIS A 21 14.39 -12.76 -7.63
C HIS A 21 12.99 -12.41 -7.18
N PRO A 22 12.73 -12.36 -5.85
CA PRO A 22 11.50 -11.81 -5.29
C PRO A 22 11.25 -10.39 -5.80
N LYS A 23 9.98 -10.04 -6.06
CA LYS A 23 9.57 -8.76 -6.64
C LYS A 23 10.30 -7.53 -6.06
N PRO A 24 10.45 -7.36 -4.72
CA PRO A 24 11.15 -6.20 -4.16
C PRO A 24 12.64 -6.10 -4.53
N LEU A 25 13.26 -7.24 -4.86
CA LEU A 25 14.68 -7.35 -5.20
C LEU A 25 14.96 -7.37 -6.71
N ILE A 26 13.92 -7.31 -7.55
CA ILE A 26 14.09 -7.18 -9.00
C ILE A 26 14.75 -5.83 -9.27
N GLU A 27 15.82 -5.85 -10.06
CA GLU A 27 16.57 -4.65 -10.41
C GLU A 27 15.97 -3.93 -11.63
N ILE A 28 15.88 -2.62 -11.53
CA ILE A 28 15.49 -1.69 -12.58
C ILE A 28 16.62 -0.67 -12.67
N ASP A 29 17.33 -0.62 -13.80
CA ASP A 29 18.49 0.25 -14.03
C ASP A 29 19.56 0.13 -12.91
N GLY A 30 19.82 -1.12 -12.46
CA GLY A 30 20.83 -1.42 -11.45
C GLY A 30 20.43 -1.12 -10.00
N LYS A 31 19.17 -0.75 -9.75
CA LYS A 31 18.64 -0.55 -8.40
C LYS A 31 17.48 -1.49 -8.11
N PRO A 32 17.38 -2.05 -6.89
CA PRO A 32 16.23 -2.85 -6.48
C PRO A 32 14.92 -2.05 -6.55
N MET A 33 13.86 -2.68 -7.04
CA MET A 33 12.53 -2.08 -7.20
C MET A 33 12.03 -1.38 -5.93
N ILE A 34 12.18 -1.99 -4.76
CA ILE A 34 11.78 -1.38 -3.48
C ILE A 34 12.59 -0.12 -3.15
N GLN A 35 13.86 -0.10 -3.50
CA GLN A 35 14.69 1.10 -3.30
C GLN A 35 14.16 2.25 -4.14
N LEU A 36 13.92 2.03 -5.42
CA LEU A 36 13.35 3.04 -6.31
C LEU A 36 11.97 3.50 -5.85
N ALA A 37 11.12 2.57 -5.39
CA ALA A 37 9.79 2.91 -4.88
C ALA A 37 9.88 3.85 -3.67
N VAL A 38 10.78 3.59 -2.71
CA VAL A 38 10.98 4.44 -1.52
C VAL A 38 11.65 5.77 -1.88
N GLU A 39 12.67 5.75 -2.74
CA GLU A 39 13.37 6.98 -3.17
C GLU A 39 12.42 7.93 -3.92
N THR A 40 11.60 7.40 -4.84
CA THR A 40 10.69 8.21 -5.64
C THR A 40 9.42 8.62 -4.90
N LEU A 41 9.03 7.88 -3.84
CA LEU A 41 7.96 8.30 -2.95
C LEU A 41 8.29 9.64 -2.27
N GLY A 42 9.54 9.84 -1.83
CA GLY A 42 10.03 11.11 -1.33
C GLY A 42 9.32 11.65 -0.08
N LEU A 43 8.70 10.77 0.72
CA LEU A 43 8.01 11.12 1.96
C LEU A 43 8.87 10.79 3.18
N GLU A 44 8.81 11.65 4.20
CA GLU A 44 9.48 11.40 5.48
C GLU A 44 8.47 10.86 6.50
N GLY A 45 8.93 9.88 7.29
CA GLY A 45 8.11 9.24 8.30
C GLY A 45 8.70 7.94 8.82
N LYS A 46 7.96 7.27 9.68
CA LYS A 46 8.31 5.95 10.22
C LYS A 46 7.92 4.88 9.20
N TYR A 47 8.92 4.31 8.53
CA TYR A 47 8.71 3.24 7.56
C TYR A 47 8.48 1.89 8.22
N ILE A 48 7.44 1.19 7.76
CA ILE A 48 7.04 -0.14 8.22
C ILE A 48 6.92 -1.03 6.99
N PHE A 49 7.77 -2.03 6.89
CA PHE A 49 7.76 -3.00 5.79
C PHE A 49 7.20 -4.32 6.28
N VAL A 50 6.23 -4.88 5.56
CA VAL A 50 5.77 -6.25 5.81
C VAL A 50 6.31 -7.13 4.71
N ILE A 51 7.30 -7.97 5.04
CA ILE A 51 8.02 -8.79 4.09
C ILE A 51 7.65 -10.28 4.23
N ARG A 52 7.83 -11.02 3.15
CA ARG A 52 7.80 -12.47 3.18
C ARG A 52 9.12 -13.01 3.70
N GLU A 53 9.05 -14.02 4.54
CA GLU A 53 10.17 -14.87 4.90
C GLU A 53 10.34 -15.93 3.81
N TYR A 54 11.45 -15.87 3.07
CA TYR A 54 11.73 -16.81 1.98
C TYR A 54 12.40 -18.07 2.55
N ASP A 55 12.17 -19.23 1.91
CA ASP A 55 12.84 -20.49 2.26
C ASP A 55 14.36 -20.33 2.17
N ASN A 56 14.85 -19.59 1.17
CA ASN A 56 16.23 -19.14 1.13
C ASN A 56 16.45 -17.98 2.10
N LYS A 57 17.03 -18.28 3.26
CA LYS A 57 17.32 -17.30 4.33
C LYS A 57 18.25 -16.16 3.88
N GLU A 58 19.12 -16.41 2.90
CA GLU A 58 20.01 -15.39 2.36
C GLU A 58 19.23 -14.29 1.65
N LEU A 59 18.19 -14.65 0.87
CA LEU A 59 17.30 -13.67 0.23
C LEU A 59 16.55 -12.82 1.25
N THR A 60 16.07 -13.43 2.34
CA THR A 60 15.42 -12.69 3.42
C THR A 60 16.39 -11.70 4.07
N SER A 61 17.61 -12.17 4.39
CA SER A 61 18.64 -11.31 4.99
C SER A 61 19.10 -10.19 4.05
N ARG A 62 19.25 -10.48 2.76
CA ARG A 62 19.57 -9.47 1.72
C ARG A 62 18.50 -8.39 1.67
N LEU A 63 17.22 -8.76 1.70
CA LEU A 63 16.11 -7.81 1.71
C LEU A 63 16.10 -6.98 2.99
N GLU A 64 16.25 -7.59 4.17
CA GLU A 64 16.30 -6.86 5.44
C GLU A 64 17.46 -5.84 5.48
N ASN A 65 18.65 -6.24 5.03
CA ASN A 65 19.82 -5.34 4.97
C ASN A 65 19.58 -4.18 4.00
N LEU A 66 19.00 -4.44 2.84
CA LEU A 66 18.63 -3.42 1.88
C LEU A 66 17.63 -2.42 2.49
N LEU A 67 16.56 -2.89 3.14
CA LEU A 67 15.54 -2.01 3.74
C LEU A 67 16.16 -1.12 4.83
N LYS A 68 17.03 -1.66 5.67
CA LYS A 68 17.77 -0.90 6.68
C LYS A 68 18.77 0.09 6.08
N SER A 69 19.32 -0.18 4.90
CA SER A 69 20.21 0.77 4.21
C SER A 69 19.42 1.93 3.59
N ILE A 70 18.17 1.68 3.13
CA ILE A 70 17.28 2.71 2.57
C ILE A 70 16.68 3.58 3.68
N LYS A 71 16.21 2.96 4.76
CA LYS A 71 15.62 3.64 5.93
C LYS A 71 16.12 2.98 7.22
N LYS A 72 17.14 3.60 7.86
CA LYS A 72 17.88 3.04 8.98
C LYS A 72 16.99 2.59 10.15
N ASP A 73 15.98 3.39 10.49
CA ASP A 73 15.10 3.17 11.64
C ASP A 73 13.75 2.53 11.24
N CYS A 74 13.73 1.81 10.10
CA CYS A 74 12.52 1.14 9.65
C CYS A 74 12.15 -0.05 10.54
N ILE A 75 10.85 -0.33 10.61
CA ILE A 75 10.32 -1.54 11.21
C ILE A 75 10.12 -2.58 10.10
N ILE A 76 10.59 -3.80 10.35
CA ILE A 76 10.41 -4.94 9.45
C ILE A 76 9.58 -6.00 10.17
N VAL A 77 8.40 -6.28 9.62
CA VAL A 77 7.53 -7.37 10.06
C VAL A 77 7.65 -8.51 9.05
N LYS A 78 7.93 -9.71 9.55
CA LYS A 78 8.12 -10.90 8.72
C LYS A 78 6.91 -11.82 8.82
N THR A 79 6.57 -12.47 7.71
CA THR A 79 5.57 -13.56 7.66
C THR A 79 6.05 -14.70 6.78
N SER A 80 5.92 -15.92 7.27
CA SER A 80 6.17 -17.15 6.50
C SER A 80 4.95 -17.59 5.70
N THR A 81 3.76 -17.07 6.05
CA THR A 81 2.50 -17.44 5.41
C THR A 81 2.07 -16.42 4.37
N LEU A 82 1.52 -16.91 3.26
CA LEU A 82 0.87 -16.07 2.27
C LEU A 82 -0.45 -15.55 2.86
N THR A 83 -0.61 -14.24 2.87
CA THR A 83 -1.85 -13.61 3.33
C THR A 83 -2.88 -13.52 2.20
N LYS A 84 -4.14 -13.39 2.57
CA LYS A 84 -5.26 -13.28 1.62
C LYS A 84 -5.43 -11.84 1.10
N GLY A 85 -4.36 -11.29 0.53
CA GLY A 85 -4.32 -9.96 -0.08
C GLY A 85 -3.59 -8.89 0.74
N SER A 86 -3.44 -7.70 0.14
CA SER A 86 -2.63 -6.61 0.68
C SER A 86 -3.14 -6.06 2.02
N THR A 87 -4.45 -5.98 2.21
CA THR A 87 -5.04 -5.53 3.50
C THR A 87 -4.72 -6.50 4.63
N ALA A 88 -4.84 -7.80 4.40
CA ALA A 88 -4.47 -8.79 5.40
C ALA A 88 -2.96 -8.75 5.73
N THR A 89 -2.12 -8.47 4.72
CA THR A 89 -0.69 -8.22 4.92
C THR A 89 -0.45 -7.00 5.81
N CYS A 90 -1.14 -5.89 5.57
CA CYS A 90 -1.02 -4.67 6.37
C CYS A 90 -1.34 -4.93 7.85
N LEU A 91 -2.38 -5.70 8.14
CA LEU A 91 -2.82 -5.99 9.51
C LEU A 91 -1.79 -6.80 10.34
N LEU A 92 -0.85 -7.51 9.71
CA LEU A 92 0.26 -8.15 10.42
C LEU A 92 1.14 -7.14 11.18
N ALA A 93 1.19 -5.90 10.69
CA ALA A 93 1.95 -4.81 11.30
C ALA A 93 1.10 -3.86 12.15
N LYS A 94 -0.20 -4.13 12.38
CA LYS A 94 -1.15 -3.20 13.01
C LYS A 94 -0.66 -2.62 14.35
N LYS A 95 0.05 -3.37 15.16
CA LYS A 95 0.58 -2.91 16.46
C LYS A 95 1.53 -1.69 16.37
N TYR A 96 2.04 -1.38 15.18
CA TYR A 96 2.98 -0.30 14.97
C TYR A 96 2.35 0.98 14.42
N PHE A 97 1.08 0.92 14.00
CA PHE A 97 0.35 2.06 13.42
C PHE A 97 -1.16 2.12 13.79
N ASN A 98 -1.61 1.24 14.71
CA ASN A 98 -3.00 1.30 15.23
C ASN A 98 -3.10 2.41 16.28
N ASP A 99 -2.95 3.65 15.84
CA ASP A 99 -2.86 4.85 16.65
C ASP A 99 -3.57 6.04 15.97
N ASN A 100 -3.40 7.23 16.53
CA ASN A 100 -3.95 8.48 16.00
C ASN A 100 -3.02 9.16 14.97
N GLU A 101 -1.89 8.56 14.64
CA GLU A 101 -0.95 9.10 13.68
C GLU A 101 -1.42 8.89 12.23
N LYS A 102 -1.06 9.84 11.37
CA LYS A 102 -1.28 9.74 9.93
C LYS A 102 -0.64 8.46 9.39
N LEU A 103 -1.37 7.75 8.52
CA LEU A 103 -0.90 6.52 7.87
C LEU A 103 -0.93 6.70 6.36
N ILE A 104 0.18 6.36 5.71
CA ILE A 104 0.26 6.15 4.26
C ILE A 104 0.51 4.68 4.00
N ILE A 105 -0.26 4.10 3.07
CA ILE A 105 -0.03 2.75 2.56
C ILE A 105 0.28 2.87 1.08
N THR A 106 1.39 2.26 0.64
CA THR A 106 1.80 2.29 -0.77
C THR A 106 2.40 0.97 -1.21
N ASN A 107 2.49 0.78 -2.53
CA ASN A 107 3.03 -0.43 -3.14
C ASN A 107 4.57 -0.42 -3.16
N CYS A 108 5.17 -1.61 -3.19
CA CYS A 108 6.63 -1.78 -3.30
C CYS A 108 7.17 -1.71 -4.74
N ASP A 109 6.30 -1.55 -5.73
CA ASP A 109 6.61 -1.59 -7.16
C ASP A 109 6.11 -0.35 -7.92
N GLN A 110 5.82 0.71 -7.21
CA GLN A 110 5.34 1.93 -7.80
C GLN A 110 6.41 3.02 -7.74
N LEU A 111 6.86 3.47 -8.90
CA LEU A 111 7.73 4.62 -9.04
C LEU A 111 6.88 5.87 -9.21
N MET A 112 7.15 6.87 -8.39
CA MET A 112 6.40 8.12 -8.39
C MET A 112 7.20 9.21 -9.11
N HIS A 113 6.55 9.88 -10.08
CA HIS A 113 7.08 11.12 -10.65
C HIS A 113 6.15 12.26 -10.25
N TRP A 114 6.37 12.82 -9.07
CA TRP A 114 5.46 13.75 -8.42
C TRP A 114 6.17 14.72 -7.47
N ASP A 115 5.42 15.70 -6.98
CA ASP A 115 5.85 16.60 -5.91
C ASP A 115 5.31 16.12 -4.56
N SER A 116 6.13 15.35 -3.83
CA SER A 116 5.76 14.82 -2.51
C SER A 116 5.50 15.92 -1.48
N LYS A 117 6.16 17.07 -1.62
CA LYS A 117 5.99 18.24 -0.74
C LYS A 117 4.63 18.89 -0.93
N ARG A 118 4.18 18.99 -2.20
CA ARG A 118 2.82 19.45 -2.52
C ARG A 118 1.76 18.52 -1.92
N PHE A 119 1.98 17.22 -1.95
CA PHE A 119 1.07 16.26 -1.33
C PHE A 119 1.04 16.40 0.19
N GLN A 120 2.18 16.58 0.86
CA GLN A 120 2.23 16.83 2.30
C GLN A 120 1.48 18.11 2.68
N ASN A 121 1.71 19.20 1.96
CA ASN A 121 0.98 20.45 2.17
C ASN A 121 -0.53 20.25 1.99
N PHE A 122 -0.95 19.51 0.96
CA PHE A 122 -2.37 19.20 0.75
C PHE A 122 -3.00 18.45 1.92
N ILE A 123 -2.29 17.48 2.51
CA ILE A 123 -2.74 16.77 3.71
C ILE A 123 -2.89 17.72 4.91
N ASP A 124 -1.96 18.65 5.08
CA ASP A 124 -1.95 19.57 6.20
C ASP A 124 -3.05 20.65 6.07
N ASP A 125 -3.25 21.15 4.85
CA ASP A 125 -4.29 22.14 4.51
C ASP A 125 -5.70 21.54 4.58
N ASN A 126 -5.85 20.22 4.43
CA ASN A 126 -7.13 19.48 4.46
C ASN A 126 -7.17 18.49 5.63
N SER A 127 -6.82 18.97 6.81
CA SER A 127 -6.73 18.14 8.02
C SER A 127 -8.08 17.61 8.55
N ASP A 128 -9.20 18.07 8.00
CA ASP A 128 -10.56 17.60 8.27
C ASP A 128 -10.89 16.31 7.50
N LEU A 129 -10.17 16.01 6.41
CA LEU A 129 -10.39 14.78 5.62
C LEU A 129 -9.86 13.54 6.35
N ASP A 130 -10.69 12.52 6.48
CA ASP A 130 -10.34 11.26 7.14
C ASP A 130 -9.49 10.33 6.25
N GLY A 131 -9.57 10.49 4.93
CA GLY A 131 -8.79 9.73 3.96
C GLY A 131 -8.59 10.47 2.64
N ILE A 132 -7.49 10.16 1.93
CA ILE A 132 -7.18 10.72 0.62
C ILE A 132 -6.67 9.58 -0.28
N ALA A 133 -7.22 9.48 -1.48
CA ALA A 133 -6.76 8.60 -2.53
C ALA A 133 -6.41 9.43 -3.77
N ILE A 134 -5.20 9.23 -4.30
CA ILE A 134 -4.77 9.92 -5.52
C ILE A 134 -5.27 9.14 -6.72
N THR A 135 -5.86 9.85 -7.70
CA THR A 135 -6.45 9.25 -8.88
C THR A 135 -5.83 9.76 -10.19
N TYR A 136 -6.04 8.99 -11.23
CA TYR A 136 -5.76 9.35 -12.61
C TYR A 136 -6.86 8.80 -13.51
N ASP A 137 -7.02 9.36 -14.72
CA ASP A 137 -8.01 8.87 -15.66
C ASP A 137 -7.55 7.56 -16.32
N SER A 138 -8.36 6.52 -16.22
CA SER A 138 -8.07 5.21 -16.80
C SER A 138 -9.33 4.45 -17.18
N LEU A 139 -9.25 3.73 -18.30
CA LEU A 139 -10.28 2.79 -18.75
C LEU A 139 -9.93 1.32 -18.46
N ASN A 140 -8.75 1.06 -17.86
CA ASN A 140 -8.25 -0.29 -17.64
C ASN A 140 -8.89 -0.91 -16.38
N GLU A 141 -9.77 -1.87 -16.56
CA GLU A 141 -10.53 -2.56 -15.50
C GLU A 141 -9.66 -3.30 -14.47
N LYS A 142 -8.34 -3.44 -14.71
CA LYS A 142 -7.42 -4.06 -13.74
C LYS A 142 -7.06 -3.14 -12.58
N ASN A 143 -7.50 -1.88 -12.61
CA ASN A 143 -7.24 -0.90 -11.56
C ASN A 143 -8.29 -0.97 -10.43
N SER A 144 -7.97 -0.32 -9.32
CA SER A 144 -8.96 0.11 -8.34
C SER A 144 -9.59 1.42 -8.80
N PHE A 145 -10.88 1.61 -8.55
CA PHE A 145 -11.62 2.79 -8.96
C PHE A 145 -12.37 3.43 -7.80
N VAL A 146 -12.60 4.74 -7.91
CA VAL A 146 -13.44 5.51 -6.98
C VAL A 146 -14.55 6.22 -7.73
N LYS A 147 -15.78 6.16 -7.19
CA LYS A 147 -16.90 6.99 -7.61
C LYS A 147 -17.02 8.18 -6.66
N LEU A 148 -17.24 9.38 -7.21
CA LEU A 148 -17.46 10.59 -6.44
C LEU A 148 -18.97 10.87 -6.29
N ASP A 149 -19.34 11.52 -5.21
CA ASP A 149 -20.67 12.11 -5.01
C ASP A 149 -20.81 13.48 -5.72
N ASN A 150 -21.94 14.12 -5.57
CA ASN A 150 -22.24 15.42 -6.16
C ASN A 150 -21.38 16.57 -5.59
N ASN A 151 -20.75 16.37 -4.44
CA ASN A 151 -19.88 17.35 -3.77
C ASN A 151 -18.39 17.12 -4.11
N GLY A 152 -18.09 16.07 -4.89
CA GLY A 152 -16.72 15.71 -5.27
C GLY A 152 -15.99 14.84 -4.25
N TYR A 153 -16.67 14.34 -3.21
CA TYR A 153 -16.10 13.39 -2.26
C TYR A 153 -16.26 11.95 -2.73
N ALA A 154 -15.36 11.09 -2.29
CA ALA A 154 -15.42 9.65 -2.56
C ALA A 154 -16.68 9.03 -1.93
N SER A 155 -17.48 8.32 -2.72
CA SER A 155 -18.73 7.67 -2.28
C SER A 155 -18.69 6.14 -2.38
N LEU A 156 -17.84 5.59 -3.24
CA LEU A 156 -17.69 4.14 -3.40
C LEU A 156 -16.31 3.81 -3.99
N PHE A 157 -15.65 2.81 -3.43
CA PHE A 157 -14.42 2.23 -3.97
C PHE A 157 -14.65 0.79 -4.43
N LYS A 158 -14.09 0.44 -5.58
CA LYS A 158 -14.12 -0.93 -6.14
C LYS A 158 -12.73 -1.33 -6.63
N GLU A 159 -12.39 -2.59 -6.42
CA GLU A 159 -11.17 -3.20 -6.93
C GLU A 159 -11.47 -4.03 -8.16
N LYS A 160 -10.75 -3.77 -9.27
CA LYS A 160 -10.88 -4.49 -10.55
C LYS A 160 -12.33 -4.53 -11.09
N GLU A 161 -13.06 -3.49 -10.81
CA GLU A 161 -14.41 -3.24 -11.30
C GLU A 161 -14.52 -1.75 -11.64
N ARG A 162 -14.64 -1.44 -12.93
CA ARG A 162 -14.69 -0.05 -13.38
C ARG A 162 -16.06 0.55 -13.09
N ILE A 163 -16.13 1.44 -12.10
CA ILE A 163 -17.33 2.19 -11.69
C ILE A 163 -17.27 3.67 -12.09
N SER A 164 -16.13 4.12 -12.60
CA SER A 164 -15.87 5.49 -13.07
C SER A 164 -14.65 5.46 -14.00
N ASP A 165 -14.14 6.62 -14.39
CA ASP A 165 -12.84 6.80 -15.03
C ASP A 165 -11.71 7.15 -14.05
N LYS A 166 -12.01 7.33 -12.76
CA LYS A 166 -11.04 7.70 -11.72
C LYS A 166 -10.42 6.45 -11.11
N ALA A 167 -9.29 6.03 -11.67
CA ALA A 167 -8.47 4.93 -11.16
C ALA A 167 -7.50 5.41 -10.08
N LEU A 168 -7.21 4.56 -9.09
CA LEU A 168 -6.29 4.88 -8.01
C LEU A 168 -4.85 4.52 -8.40
N ILE A 169 -3.88 5.36 -7.98
CA ILE A 169 -2.45 5.09 -8.22
C ILE A 169 -1.84 4.10 -7.22
N GLY A 170 -2.58 3.63 -6.20
CA GLY A 170 -2.05 2.69 -5.19
C GLY A 170 -1.30 3.37 -4.03
N LEU A 171 -1.43 4.69 -3.87
CA LEU A 171 -1.06 5.41 -2.67
C LEU A 171 -2.34 5.80 -1.91
N HIS A 172 -2.40 5.42 -0.65
CA HIS A 172 -3.56 5.56 0.22
C HIS A 172 -3.19 6.31 1.49
N TYR A 173 -3.86 7.41 1.78
CA TYR A 173 -3.70 8.16 3.02
C TYR A 173 -4.91 7.96 3.94
N TRP A 174 -4.62 7.79 5.22
CA TRP A 174 -5.56 7.72 6.33
C TRP A 174 -5.14 8.74 7.38
N LYS A 175 -6.10 9.54 7.85
CA LYS A 175 -5.83 10.54 8.90
C LYS A 175 -5.30 9.89 10.16
N GLN A 176 -5.82 8.72 10.49
CA GLN A 176 -5.39 7.94 11.66
C GLN A 176 -5.23 6.46 11.28
N GLY A 177 -4.13 5.85 11.69
CA GLY A 177 -3.86 4.45 11.41
C GLY A 177 -4.93 3.51 11.97
N LYS A 178 -5.51 3.85 13.13
CA LYS A 178 -6.61 3.07 13.73
C LYS A 178 -7.86 2.98 12.86
N ASP A 179 -8.14 4.00 12.04
CA ASP A 179 -9.32 4.01 11.17
C ASP A 179 -9.15 3.02 10.03
N PHE A 180 -7.93 2.92 9.48
CA PHE A 180 -7.61 1.85 8.54
C PHE A 180 -7.76 0.47 9.19
N VAL A 181 -7.24 0.27 10.40
CA VAL A 181 -7.33 -1.03 11.11
C VAL A 181 -8.79 -1.42 11.32
N SER A 182 -9.62 -0.50 11.84
CA SER A 182 -11.04 -0.73 12.04
C SER A 182 -11.76 -1.09 10.74
N SER A 183 -11.53 -0.33 9.67
CA SER A 183 -12.12 -0.55 8.35
C SER A 183 -11.69 -1.89 7.75
N ALA A 184 -10.41 -2.23 7.85
CA ALA A 184 -9.85 -3.48 7.35
C ALA A 184 -10.40 -4.70 8.10
N GLU A 185 -10.50 -4.63 9.43
CA GLU A 185 -11.08 -5.70 10.25
C GLU A 185 -12.57 -5.89 9.96
N ARG A 186 -13.34 -4.81 9.80
CA ARG A 186 -14.76 -4.88 9.37
C ARG A 186 -14.90 -5.56 8.02
N MET A 187 -14.09 -5.18 7.02
CA MET A 187 -14.09 -5.79 5.70
C MET A 187 -13.80 -7.29 5.76
N ILE A 188 -12.80 -7.70 6.54
CA ILE A 188 -12.42 -9.11 6.69
C ILE A 188 -13.51 -9.89 7.42
N ASN A 189 -14.07 -9.35 8.51
CA ASN A 189 -15.15 -10.01 9.27
C ASN A 189 -16.41 -10.21 8.43
N GLN A 190 -16.68 -9.32 7.48
CA GLN A 190 -17.79 -9.46 6.52
C GLN A 190 -17.43 -10.33 5.31
N ASN A 191 -16.20 -10.85 5.26
CA ASN A 191 -15.68 -11.64 4.12
C ASN A 191 -15.88 -10.93 2.76
N ASN A 192 -15.72 -9.61 2.73
CA ASN A 192 -15.90 -8.80 1.53
C ASN A 192 -14.62 -8.80 0.68
N LEU A 193 -14.52 -9.78 -0.20
CA LEU A 193 -13.37 -10.04 -1.07
C LEU A 193 -13.59 -9.45 -2.47
N SER A 194 -12.51 -9.02 -3.10
CA SER A 194 -12.44 -8.75 -4.53
C SER A 194 -11.51 -9.78 -5.17
N GLN A 195 -11.99 -10.57 -6.14
CA GLN A 195 -11.21 -11.65 -6.78
C GLN A 195 -10.48 -12.56 -5.77
N ASN A 196 -11.15 -12.96 -4.70
CA ASN A 196 -10.64 -13.81 -3.61
C ASN A 196 -9.54 -13.19 -2.74
N GLU A 197 -9.31 -11.88 -2.81
CA GLU A 197 -8.32 -11.17 -2.00
C GLU A 197 -8.92 -9.94 -1.31
N TYR A 198 -8.32 -9.53 -0.18
CA TYR A 198 -8.62 -8.29 0.52
C TYR A 198 -7.67 -7.19 0.05
N TYR A 199 -8.17 -6.29 -0.81
CA TYR A 199 -7.42 -5.13 -1.32
C TYR A 199 -7.63 -3.90 -0.44
N ILE A 200 -6.71 -2.93 -0.55
CA ILE A 200 -6.73 -1.72 0.29
C ILE A 200 -7.85 -0.77 -0.12
N ALA A 201 -8.06 -0.52 -1.41
CA ALA A 201 -9.03 0.46 -1.86
C ALA A 201 -10.46 0.23 -1.32
N PRO A 202 -11.03 -0.99 -1.29
CA PRO A 202 -12.36 -1.22 -0.73
C PRO A 202 -12.47 -0.97 0.79
N THR A 203 -11.35 -0.87 1.53
CA THR A 203 -11.42 -0.55 2.97
C THR A 203 -11.99 0.84 3.24
N TYR A 204 -11.81 1.79 2.30
CA TYR A 204 -12.41 3.13 2.41
C TYR A 204 -13.93 3.13 2.48
N ASN A 205 -14.60 2.11 1.91
CA ASN A 205 -16.06 1.99 2.02
C ASN A 205 -16.54 1.83 3.48
N TYR A 206 -15.66 1.39 4.37
CA TYR A 206 -15.94 1.23 5.81
C TYR A 206 -15.55 2.48 6.63
N LEU A 207 -14.87 3.43 6.01
CA LEU A 207 -14.63 4.76 6.57
C LEU A 207 -15.77 5.72 6.22
N ILE A 208 -16.30 5.62 4.99
CA ILE A 208 -17.36 6.49 4.47
C ILE A 208 -18.72 6.21 5.14
N ASN A 209 -18.95 4.94 5.60
CA ASN A 209 -20.24 4.46 6.11
C ASN A 209 -20.20 4.10 7.59
#